data_adaada239b2cc5e6a52579185d3e358d
#
_entry.id   adaada239b2cc5e6a52579185d3e358d
#
_cell.length_a   1.000
_cell.length_b   1.000
_cell.length_c   1.000
_cell.angle_alpha   90.00
_cell.angle_beta   90.00
_cell.angle_gamma   90.00
#
_symmetry.space_group_name_H-M   'P 1'
#
loop_
_entity.id
_entity.type
_entity.pdbx_description
1 polymer ?
#
loop_
_entity_poly.entity_id
_entity_poly.type
_entity_poly.pdbx_seq_one_letter_code
_entity_poly.pdbx_strand_id
1 'polypeptide(L)'
;MAVELREQRDTDTEGVEMLMAAAFGPDSAARSVWQLRVNPPVNGLCLIAEDDGQLVGSLRFWFVSLAGRRELLLGPLAVLPELQGKGVGQKLVWQGLGIATRSGCGLCLVSGEPDYYPRFGFVPALSGQLVWPGPVDAKRLQFKELQQGALARLPHGPIAVLHDPDPAPTLSSNA
;
A
#
# COMPACT_ATOMS: atom_id res chain seq x y z
N MET A 1 0.98 19.60 16.83
CA MET A 1 1.30 18.21 16.41
C MET A 1 2.50 18.25 15.49
N ALA A 2 3.59 17.64 15.90
CA ALA A 2 4.83 17.54 15.11
C ALA A 2 5.04 16.06 14.77
N VAL A 3 4.48 15.64 13.63
CA VAL A 3 4.55 14.24 13.21
C VAL A 3 5.85 13.99 12.48
N GLU A 4 6.61 13.02 12.97
CA GLU A 4 7.82 12.52 12.34
C GLU A 4 7.56 11.17 11.70
N LEU A 5 8.14 10.95 10.51
CA LEU A 5 8.04 9.69 9.79
C LEU A 5 9.39 8.96 9.85
N ARG A 6 9.31 7.65 10.05
CA ARG A 6 10.48 6.77 9.99
C ARG A 6 10.11 5.37 9.51
N GLU A 7 11.12 4.60 9.20
CA GLU A 7 10.94 3.18 8.90
C GLU A 7 10.49 2.41 10.15
N GLN A 8 9.60 1.45 9.96
CA GLN A 8 9.15 0.54 11.01
C GLN A 8 10.31 -0.35 11.46
N ARG A 9 10.44 -0.53 12.76
CA ARG A 9 11.38 -1.47 13.41
C ARG A 9 10.63 -2.69 13.92
N ASP A 10 11.34 -3.78 14.20
CA ASP A 10 10.74 -5.00 14.75
C ASP A 10 10.02 -4.73 16.09
N THR A 11 10.54 -3.80 16.87
CA THR A 11 9.96 -3.37 18.14
C THR A 11 8.63 -2.63 18.00
N ASP A 12 8.27 -2.18 16.80
CA ASP A 12 7.00 -1.47 16.54
C ASP A 12 5.85 -2.43 16.24
N THR A 13 6.10 -3.70 16.01
CA THR A 13 5.11 -4.66 15.49
C THR A 13 3.83 -4.68 16.33
N GLU A 14 3.96 -4.80 17.65
CA GLU A 14 2.82 -4.82 18.55
C GLU A 14 2.03 -3.51 18.49
N GLY A 15 2.72 -2.38 18.50
CA GLY A 15 2.09 -1.05 18.40
C GLY A 15 1.35 -0.85 17.08
N VAL A 16 1.92 -1.34 15.97
CA VAL A 16 1.26 -1.29 14.65
C VAL A 16 0.01 -2.16 14.62
N GLU A 17 0.04 -3.35 15.21
CA GLU A 17 -1.14 -4.21 15.28
C GLU A 17 -2.26 -3.58 16.12
N MET A 18 -1.92 -2.99 17.24
CA MET A 18 -2.88 -2.25 18.07
C MET A 18 -3.48 -1.06 17.31
N LEU A 19 -2.65 -0.33 16.57
CA LEU A 19 -3.09 0.79 15.73
C LEU A 19 -4.06 0.33 14.64
N MET A 20 -3.74 -0.77 13.95
CA MET A 20 -4.61 -1.33 12.91
C MET A 20 -5.95 -1.79 13.48
N ALA A 21 -5.96 -2.43 14.65
CA ALA A 21 -7.19 -2.83 15.33
C ALA A 21 -8.07 -1.62 15.68
N ALA A 22 -7.45 -0.54 16.16
CA ALA A 22 -8.16 0.70 16.49
C ALA A 22 -8.71 1.42 15.25
N ALA A 23 -7.97 1.39 14.13
CA ALA A 23 -8.35 2.09 12.90
C ALA A 23 -9.41 1.35 12.08
N PHE A 24 -9.35 0.02 12.03
CA PHE A 24 -10.18 -0.79 11.10
C PHE A 24 -11.24 -1.65 11.81
N GLY A 25 -11.10 -1.91 13.09
CA GLY A 25 -11.96 -2.83 13.82
C GLY A 25 -11.71 -4.31 13.47
N PRO A 26 -12.52 -5.23 14.08
CA PRO A 26 -12.26 -6.67 14.02
C PRO A 26 -12.51 -7.32 12.64
N ASP A 27 -13.34 -6.72 11.78
CA ASP A 27 -13.74 -7.32 10.49
C ASP A 27 -12.78 -7.03 9.35
N SER A 28 -11.72 -6.27 9.58
CA SER A 28 -10.76 -5.86 8.54
C SER A 28 -10.05 -7.06 7.89
N ALA A 29 -9.73 -8.09 8.67
CA ALA A 29 -9.03 -9.29 8.18
C ALA A 29 -9.86 -10.12 7.19
N ALA A 30 -11.20 -9.94 7.14
CA ALA A 30 -12.07 -10.65 6.20
C ALA A 30 -12.03 -10.09 4.77
N ARG A 31 -11.41 -8.92 4.56
CA ARG A 31 -11.31 -8.33 3.21
C ARG A 31 -10.39 -9.14 2.31
N SER A 32 -10.79 -9.30 1.05
CA SER A 32 -10.05 -10.09 0.06
C SER A 32 -8.62 -9.59 -0.20
N VAL A 33 -8.34 -8.32 0.05
CA VAL A 33 -7.00 -7.76 -0.09
C VAL A 33 -5.95 -8.47 0.78
N TRP A 34 -6.36 -9.07 1.89
CA TRP A 34 -5.46 -9.84 2.76
C TRP A 34 -4.93 -11.11 2.11
N GLN A 35 -5.60 -11.64 1.10
CA GLN A 35 -5.10 -12.77 0.32
C GLN A 35 -3.82 -12.42 -0.46
N LEU A 36 -3.57 -11.14 -0.69
CA LEU A 36 -2.37 -10.64 -1.35
C LEU A 36 -1.24 -10.30 -0.36
N ARG A 37 -1.52 -10.34 0.94
CA ARG A 37 -0.61 -9.96 2.03
C ARG A 37 -0.15 -11.17 2.83
N VAL A 38 0.25 -12.24 2.12
CA VAL A 38 0.65 -13.52 2.74
C VAL A 38 2.14 -13.62 3.02
N ASN A 39 2.98 -12.94 2.25
CA ASN A 39 4.40 -12.80 2.50
C ASN A 39 4.67 -11.65 3.47
N PRO A 40 5.88 -11.52 4.03
CA PRO A 40 6.25 -10.30 4.74
C PRO A 40 6.10 -9.07 3.86
N PRO A 41 5.72 -7.91 4.43
CA PRO A 41 5.66 -6.66 3.67
C PRO A 41 7.04 -6.27 3.15
N VAL A 42 7.06 -5.38 2.15
CA VAL A 42 8.31 -4.97 1.49
C VAL A 42 9.24 -4.25 2.47
N ASN A 43 10.41 -4.82 2.69
CA ASN A 43 11.44 -4.20 3.51
C ASN A 43 11.88 -2.85 2.91
N GLY A 44 11.96 -1.82 3.74
CA GLY A 44 12.21 -0.44 3.30
C GLY A 44 10.95 0.35 2.94
N LEU A 45 9.77 -0.30 2.88
CA LEU A 45 8.48 0.32 2.63
C LEU A 45 7.45 0.04 3.73
N CYS A 46 7.92 -0.20 4.95
CA CYS A 46 7.09 -0.20 6.14
C CYS A 46 7.38 1.07 6.92
N LEU A 47 6.44 1.99 6.95
CA LEU A 47 6.62 3.31 7.55
C LEU A 47 5.71 3.49 8.76
N ILE A 48 6.19 4.23 9.73
CA ILE A 48 5.37 4.69 10.85
C ILE A 48 5.45 6.22 10.98
N ALA A 49 4.40 6.76 11.56
CA ALA A 49 4.33 8.15 11.97
C ALA A 49 4.27 8.21 13.49
N GLU A 50 5.08 9.06 14.08
CA GLU A 50 5.11 9.32 15.52
C GLU A 50 4.77 10.78 15.78
N ASP A 51 4.01 11.01 16.85
CA ASP A 51 3.78 12.33 17.41
C ASP A 51 4.24 12.30 18.87
N ASP A 52 5.26 13.07 19.19
CA ASP A 52 5.88 13.11 20.52
C ASP A 52 6.25 11.70 21.06
N GLY A 53 6.84 10.87 20.19
CA GLY A 53 7.25 9.50 20.52
C GLY A 53 6.11 8.48 20.58
N GLN A 54 4.88 8.89 20.36
CA GLN A 54 3.73 8.00 20.27
C GLN A 54 3.47 7.58 18.82
N LEU A 55 3.30 6.28 18.58
CA LEU A 55 2.93 5.76 17.27
C LEU A 55 1.49 6.17 16.96
N VAL A 56 1.31 6.94 15.86
CA VAL A 56 0.02 7.50 15.48
C VAL A 56 -0.42 7.10 14.07
N GLY A 57 0.48 6.56 13.26
CA GLY A 57 0.18 6.12 11.90
C GLY A 57 1.12 5.03 11.43
N SER A 58 0.66 4.25 10.47
CA SER A 58 1.44 3.16 9.85
C SER A 58 1.01 2.96 8.40
N LEU A 59 1.99 2.68 7.54
CA LEU A 59 1.77 2.32 6.15
C LEU A 59 2.70 1.19 5.77
N ARG A 60 2.17 0.16 5.12
CA ARG A 60 2.94 -0.94 4.54
C ARG A 60 2.68 -1.07 3.06
N PHE A 61 3.60 -1.68 2.35
CA PHE A 61 3.48 -2.06 0.96
C PHE A 61 3.85 -3.53 0.80
N TRP A 62 3.31 -4.15 -0.23
CA TRP A 62 3.49 -5.55 -0.56
C TRP A 62 3.84 -5.70 -2.02
N PHE A 63 4.68 -6.68 -2.37
CA PHE A 63 4.80 -7.07 -3.76
C PHE A 63 3.65 -7.97 -4.16
N VAL A 64 3.10 -7.70 -5.34
CA VAL A 64 2.09 -8.52 -6.01
C VAL A 64 2.54 -8.82 -7.43
N SER A 65 2.00 -9.89 -8.01
CA SER A 65 2.26 -10.26 -9.40
C SER A 65 1.11 -9.80 -10.29
N LEU A 66 1.43 -9.05 -11.33
CA LEU A 66 0.53 -8.66 -12.42
C LEU A 66 1.08 -9.18 -13.72
N ALA A 67 0.41 -10.15 -14.35
CA ALA A 67 0.88 -10.77 -15.59
C ALA A 67 2.34 -11.24 -15.51
N GLY A 68 2.72 -11.84 -14.38
CA GLY A 68 4.08 -12.31 -14.13
C GLY A 68 5.10 -11.22 -13.78
N ARG A 69 4.67 -9.98 -13.63
CA ARG A 69 5.52 -8.84 -13.25
C ARG A 69 5.29 -8.45 -11.81
N ARG A 70 6.38 -8.16 -11.11
CA ARG A 70 6.33 -7.68 -9.74
C ARG A 70 5.97 -6.21 -9.70
N GLU A 71 4.88 -5.89 -9.01
CA GLU A 71 4.40 -4.54 -8.80
C GLU A 71 4.06 -4.34 -7.32
N LEU A 72 3.75 -3.11 -6.91
CA LEU A 72 3.43 -2.79 -5.51
C LEU A 72 1.94 -2.76 -5.25
N LEU A 73 1.56 -3.21 -4.05
CA LEU A 73 0.25 -3.00 -3.44
C LEU A 73 0.42 -2.14 -2.20
N LEU A 74 -0.24 -0.98 -2.18
CA LEU A 74 -0.26 -0.07 -1.04
C LEU A 74 -1.27 -0.53 0.01
N GLY A 75 -0.87 -0.47 1.27
CA GLY A 75 -1.72 -0.70 2.43
C GLY A 75 -1.27 -1.87 3.31
N PRO A 76 -1.84 -2.00 4.49
CA PRO A 76 -2.83 -1.09 5.09
C PRO A 76 -2.23 0.26 5.48
N LEU A 77 -3.02 1.29 5.29
CA LEU A 77 -2.77 2.63 5.83
C LEU A 77 -3.65 2.79 7.07
N ALA A 78 -3.05 2.96 8.22
CA ALA A 78 -3.75 3.14 9.48
C ALA A 78 -3.31 4.43 10.16
N VAL A 79 -4.28 5.18 10.68
CA VAL A 79 -4.04 6.39 11.47
C VAL A 79 -4.97 6.32 12.68
N LEU A 80 -4.49 6.72 13.85
CA LEU A 80 -5.33 6.81 15.04
C LEU A 80 -6.63 7.58 14.72
N PRO A 81 -7.80 7.07 15.14
CA PRO A 81 -9.08 7.68 14.80
C PRO A 81 -9.17 9.19 15.11
N GLU A 82 -8.63 9.61 16.24
CA GLU A 82 -8.62 11.02 16.67
C GLU A 82 -7.71 11.93 15.80
N LEU A 83 -6.80 11.35 15.02
CA LEU A 83 -5.90 12.07 14.13
C LEU A 83 -6.24 11.93 12.65
N GLN A 84 -7.29 11.19 12.31
CA GLN A 84 -7.77 11.09 10.95
C GLN A 84 -8.24 12.46 10.44
N GLY A 85 -7.99 12.74 9.16
CA GLY A 85 -8.30 14.04 8.56
C GLY A 85 -7.31 15.16 8.87
N LYS A 86 -6.24 14.88 9.63
CA LYS A 86 -5.20 15.87 10.01
C LYS A 86 -3.91 15.75 9.19
N GLY A 87 -3.94 15.00 8.10
CA GLY A 87 -2.83 14.90 7.16
C GLY A 87 -1.77 13.84 7.47
N VAL A 88 -1.88 13.07 8.54
CA VAL A 88 -0.91 12.02 8.89
C VAL A 88 -0.83 10.95 7.79
N GLY A 89 -1.98 10.45 7.34
CA GLY A 89 -2.04 9.46 6.27
C GLY A 89 -1.46 9.97 4.97
N GLN A 90 -1.71 11.24 4.63
CA GLN A 90 -1.15 11.85 3.42
C GLN A 90 0.37 11.92 3.45
N LYS A 91 0.96 12.28 4.58
CA LYS A 91 2.42 12.29 4.75
C LYS A 91 3.01 10.90 4.54
N LEU A 92 2.40 9.88 5.14
CA LEU A 92 2.83 8.48 4.99
C LEU A 92 2.78 8.03 3.53
N VAL A 93 1.67 8.27 2.84
CA VAL A 93 1.49 7.86 1.44
C VAL A 93 2.52 8.57 0.54
N TRP A 94 2.67 9.88 0.65
CA TRP A 94 3.66 10.61 -0.15
C TRP A 94 5.09 10.13 0.10
N GLN A 95 5.46 9.87 1.35
CA GLN A 95 6.78 9.35 1.69
C GLN A 95 6.99 7.97 1.07
N GLY A 96 6.04 7.05 1.24
CA GLY A 96 6.12 5.70 0.70
C GLY A 96 6.20 5.66 -0.82
N LEU A 97 5.35 6.42 -1.50
CA LEU A 97 5.36 6.52 -2.97
C LEU A 97 6.67 7.13 -3.48
N GLY A 98 7.23 8.11 -2.76
CA GLY A 98 8.52 8.70 -3.10
C GLY A 98 9.67 7.70 -3.00
N ILE A 99 9.71 6.91 -1.93
CA ILE A 99 10.72 5.84 -1.77
C ILE A 99 10.57 4.80 -2.90
N ALA A 100 9.34 4.36 -3.16
CA ALA A 100 9.06 3.37 -4.21
C ALA A 100 9.49 3.86 -5.60
N THR A 101 9.23 5.12 -5.91
CA THR A 101 9.62 5.75 -7.18
C THR A 101 11.14 5.80 -7.33
N ARG A 102 11.85 6.26 -6.31
CA ARG A 102 13.32 6.30 -6.31
C ARG A 102 13.95 4.92 -6.38
N SER A 103 13.27 3.89 -5.90
CA SER A 103 13.72 2.50 -5.96
C SER A 103 13.42 1.81 -7.28
N GLY A 104 12.80 2.50 -8.25
CA GLY A 104 12.53 1.98 -9.58
C GLY A 104 11.26 1.14 -9.71
N CYS A 105 10.38 1.14 -8.71
CA CYS A 105 9.08 0.46 -8.82
C CYS A 105 8.24 1.08 -9.94
N GLY A 106 7.60 0.25 -10.76
CA GLY A 106 6.86 0.69 -11.95
C GLY A 106 5.45 1.17 -11.65
N LEU A 107 4.67 0.34 -10.97
CA LEU A 107 3.27 0.58 -10.64
C LEU A 107 2.99 0.35 -9.16
N CYS A 108 2.03 1.10 -8.66
CA CYS A 108 1.43 0.85 -7.35
C CYS A 108 -0.09 0.67 -7.51
N LEU A 109 -0.60 -0.41 -6.94
CA LEU A 109 -2.03 -0.67 -6.84
C LEU A 109 -2.52 -0.30 -5.46
N VAL A 110 -3.81 0.03 -5.37
CA VAL A 110 -4.51 0.16 -4.10
C VAL A 110 -5.94 -0.37 -4.26
N SER A 111 -6.43 -1.03 -3.22
CA SER A 111 -7.85 -1.21 -2.97
C SER A 111 -8.23 -0.25 -1.85
N GLY A 112 -8.76 0.90 -2.21
CA GLY A 112 -8.99 2.00 -1.25
C GLY A 112 -10.14 2.92 -1.64
N GLU A 113 -10.38 3.91 -0.79
CA GLU A 113 -11.47 4.85 -0.99
C GLU A 113 -11.33 5.61 -2.32
N PRO A 114 -12.35 5.58 -3.19
CA PRO A 114 -12.30 6.23 -4.50
C PRO A 114 -12.07 7.74 -4.42
N ASP A 115 -12.45 8.37 -3.33
CA ASP A 115 -12.33 9.83 -3.14
C ASP A 115 -11.04 10.24 -2.44
N TYR A 116 -10.27 9.28 -1.93
CA TYR A 116 -9.04 9.58 -1.18
C TYR A 116 -7.79 9.48 -2.03
N TYR A 117 -7.60 8.39 -2.75
CA TYR A 117 -6.36 8.09 -3.46
C TYR A 117 -6.09 8.91 -4.73
N PRO A 118 -7.10 9.47 -5.43
CA PRO A 118 -6.84 10.35 -6.57
C PRO A 118 -5.94 11.54 -6.26
N ARG A 119 -5.95 12.03 -5.02
CA ARG A 119 -5.05 13.13 -4.58
C ARG A 119 -3.57 12.81 -4.70
N PHE A 120 -3.21 11.52 -4.71
CA PHE A 120 -1.84 11.05 -4.89
C PHE A 120 -1.51 10.68 -6.34
N GLY A 121 -2.43 10.89 -7.27
CA GLY A 121 -2.27 10.54 -8.68
C GLY A 121 -2.74 9.14 -9.04
N PHE A 122 -3.46 8.44 -8.15
CA PHE A 122 -4.11 7.19 -8.51
C PHE A 122 -5.26 7.42 -9.47
N VAL A 123 -5.41 6.52 -10.43
CA VAL A 123 -6.50 6.51 -11.41
C VAL A 123 -7.28 5.20 -11.30
N PRO A 124 -8.61 5.21 -11.55
CA PRO A 124 -9.41 4.00 -11.51
C PRO A 124 -8.93 2.96 -12.50
N ALA A 125 -8.89 1.68 -12.09
CA ALA A 125 -8.74 0.58 -13.04
C ALA A 125 -9.97 0.52 -13.96
N LEU A 126 -9.75 0.13 -15.22
CA LEU A 126 -10.86 -0.07 -16.16
C LEU A 126 -11.69 -1.28 -15.71
N SER A 127 -12.99 -1.23 -16.00
CA SER A 127 -13.89 -2.35 -15.69
C SER A 127 -13.37 -3.65 -16.28
N GLY A 128 -13.24 -4.69 -15.45
CA GLY A 128 -12.73 -6.00 -15.87
C GLY A 128 -11.24 -6.07 -16.16
N GLN A 129 -10.49 -4.98 -15.96
CA GLN A 129 -9.03 -4.97 -16.19
C GLN A 129 -8.27 -5.82 -15.16
N LEU A 130 -8.71 -5.81 -13.91
CA LEU A 130 -8.10 -6.59 -12.85
C LEU A 130 -9.02 -7.73 -12.40
N VAL A 131 -8.46 -8.94 -12.32
CA VAL A 131 -9.09 -10.08 -11.68
C VAL A 131 -8.54 -10.18 -10.25
N TRP A 132 -9.35 -9.75 -9.30
CA TRP A 132 -9.00 -9.73 -7.88
C TRP A 132 -9.24 -11.10 -7.26
N PRO A 133 -8.45 -11.53 -6.23
CA PRO A 133 -8.53 -12.89 -5.68
C PRO A 133 -9.75 -13.15 -4.79
N GLY A 134 -10.71 -12.25 -4.74
CA GLY A 134 -11.95 -12.41 -3.95
C GLY A 134 -12.88 -11.23 -4.14
N PRO A 135 -13.97 -11.14 -3.36
CA PRO A 135 -14.91 -10.04 -3.47
C PRO A 135 -14.26 -8.70 -3.21
N VAL A 136 -14.50 -7.74 -4.11
CA VAL A 136 -14.03 -6.35 -4.00
C VAL A 136 -14.99 -5.43 -4.75
N ASP A 137 -15.22 -4.24 -4.22
CA ASP A 137 -15.87 -3.18 -4.98
C ASP A 137 -14.89 -2.66 -6.04
N ALA A 138 -15.25 -2.81 -7.30
CA ALA A 138 -14.40 -2.43 -8.43
C ALA A 138 -13.98 -0.94 -8.40
N LYS A 139 -14.79 -0.07 -7.82
CA LYS A 139 -14.49 1.37 -7.65
C LYS A 139 -13.29 1.61 -6.75
N ARG A 140 -12.94 0.64 -5.89
CA ARG A 140 -11.80 0.74 -4.98
C ARG A 140 -10.47 0.43 -5.65
N LEU A 141 -10.48 -0.20 -6.83
CA LEU A 141 -9.27 -0.65 -7.53
C LEU A 141 -8.69 0.51 -8.35
N GLN A 142 -7.49 0.90 -8.00
CA GLN A 142 -6.82 2.07 -8.58
C GLN A 142 -5.34 1.78 -8.80
N PHE A 143 -4.77 2.41 -9.83
CA PHE A 143 -3.35 2.36 -10.16
C PHE A 143 -2.69 3.72 -10.00
N LYS A 144 -1.41 3.71 -9.67
CA LYS A 144 -0.53 4.87 -9.86
C LYS A 144 0.71 4.44 -10.62
N GLU A 145 1.01 5.14 -11.72
CA GLU A 145 2.30 5.05 -12.39
C GLU A 145 3.39 5.68 -11.54
N LEU A 146 4.44 4.91 -11.24
CA LEU A 146 5.63 5.42 -10.56
C LEU A 146 6.77 5.67 -11.55
N GLN A 147 6.80 4.88 -12.64
CA GLN A 147 7.69 5.08 -13.78
C GLN A 147 6.87 5.38 -15.02
N GLN A 148 7.29 6.35 -15.82
CA GLN A 148 6.58 6.74 -17.03
C GLN A 148 6.37 5.55 -17.96
N GLY A 149 5.14 5.35 -18.43
CA GLY A 149 4.76 4.31 -19.36
C GLY A 149 4.48 2.95 -18.73
N ALA A 150 4.54 2.81 -17.39
CA ALA A 150 4.31 1.55 -16.73
C ALA A 150 2.89 0.99 -16.98
N LEU A 151 1.86 1.84 -16.98
CA LEU A 151 0.49 1.43 -17.32
C LEU A 151 0.36 0.98 -18.77
N ALA A 152 0.99 1.69 -19.70
CA ALA A 152 0.95 1.35 -21.12
C ALA A 152 1.62 0.01 -21.44
N ARG A 153 2.51 -0.46 -20.57
CA ARG A 153 3.18 -1.77 -20.73
C ARG A 153 2.36 -2.93 -20.17
N LEU A 154 1.24 -2.68 -19.50
CA LEU A 154 0.35 -3.76 -19.07
C LEU A 154 -0.30 -4.44 -20.28
N PRO A 155 -0.46 -5.77 -20.23
CA PRO A 155 -1.20 -6.48 -21.27
C PRO A 155 -2.63 -5.96 -21.44
N HIS A 156 -3.17 -6.05 -22.65
CA HIS A 156 -4.59 -5.81 -22.88
C HIS A 156 -5.42 -6.99 -22.33
N GLY A 157 -6.58 -6.67 -21.78
CA GLY A 157 -7.49 -7.64 -21.22
C GLY A 157 -7.30 -7.87 -19.72
N PRO A 158 -8.04 -8.84 -19.13
CA PRO A 158 -8.01 -9.09 -17.70
C PRO A 158 -6.65 -9.58 -17.21
N ILE A 159 -6.19 -9.01 -16.09
CA ILE A 159 -4.92 -9.36 -15.45
C ILE A 159 -5.22 -9.85 -14.03
N ALA A 160 -4.82 -11.09 -13.73
CA ALA A 160 -4.94 -11.63 -12.39
C ALA A 160 -3.98 -10.89 -11.44
N VAL A 161 -4.50 -10.48 -10.29
CA VAL A 161 -3.71 -9.95 -9.18
C VAL A 161 -3.41 -11.08 -8.22
N LEU A 162 -2.14 -11.45 -8.13
CA LEU A 162 -1.69 -12.57 -7.30
C LEU A 162 -0.66 -12.07 -6.28
N HIS A 163 -0.56 -12.78 -5.16
CA HIS A 163 0.57 -12.52 -4.26
C HIS A 163 1.89 -12.87 -4.97
N ASP A 164 2.93 -12.13 -4.70
CA ASP A 164 4.27 -12.46 -5.20
C ASP A 164 4.84 -13.59 -4.34
N PRO A 165 5.24 -14.71 -4.94
CA PRO A 165 5.78 -15.85 -4.19
C PRO A 165 7.21 -15.66 -3.67
N ASP A 166 7.88 -14.52 -3.96
CA ASP A 166 9.24 -14.28 -3.51
C ASP A 166 9.30 -14.20 -1.96
N PRO A 167 10.07 -15.07 -1.31
CA PRO A 167 10.16 -15.10 0.14
C PRO A 167 10.95 -13.93 0.75
N ALA A 168 11.66 -13.16 -0.05
CA ALA A 168 12.51 -12.06 0.41
C ALA A 168 12.17 -10.73 -0.28
N PRO A 169 10.97 -10.15 0.01
CA PRO A 169 10.54 -8.92 -0.63
C PRO A 169 11.38 -7.72 -0.15
N THR A 170 12.37 -7.36 -0.92
CA THR A 170 13.24 -6.21 -0.66
C THR A 170 13.24 -5.29 -1.88
N LEU A 171 13.27 -3.98 -1.63
CA LEU A 171 13.48 -3.00 -2.68
C LEU A 171 14.88 -3.18 -3.27
N SER A 172 14.96 -3.27 -4.59
CA SER A 172 16.25 -3.22 -5.29
C SER A 172 16.82 -1.83 -5.09
N SER A 173 17.98 -1.75 -4.46
CA SER A 173 18.76 -0.50 -4.49
C SER A 173 19.34 -0.37 -5.90
N ASN A 174 18.67 0.40 -6.75
CA ASN A 174 19.30 0.89 -7.95
C ASN A 174 20.35 1.92 -7.52
N ALA A 175 21.57 1.45 -7.45
CA ALA A 175 22.71 2.33 -7.30
C ALA A 175 22.86 3.20 -8.55
#